data_8a6f5edcab00268e3872249f0cb4a570
#
_entry.id   8a6f5edcab00268e3872249f0cb4a570
#
_cell.length_a   1.000
_cell.length_b   1.000
_cell.length_c   1.000
_cell.angle_alpha   90.00
_cell.angle_beta   90.00
_cell.angle_gamma   90.00
#
_symmetry.space_group_name_H-M   'P 1'
#
loop_
_entity.id
_entity.type
_entity.pdbx_description
1 polymer ?
#
loop_
_entity_poly.entity_id
_entity_poly.type
_entity_poly.pdbx_seq_one_letter_code
_entity_poly.pdbx_strand_id
1 'polypeptide(L)'
;MRADPNDRFDTLQSARPTTDLRTEQNRHHDTDVLVIGGGPAGSTAATLLARQGWRVRLLEKERHPRFHIGESLLPMNLPILERLGVLEQVAAIGTYKPAADFPGDDGEYRSFRFDRALGRRDDHAYQVRRSEFDQLLLQHATAEGADIAEEMTVESVEARDDGGFRVSCRDAGGDASSVSARYVIDASGRETVLGRQFGLKQQHPRHRSAAIFGHYRGVSRRPGEDAGNITIYRLARGWVWMIPLADGVMSVGAVCDPDFLKQRRGALDRFLLDTVCGNADARERMRDAELVGEPQATGNYSYACREIGGRGWLLVGDAYAFVDPIFSSGVFLAMDSAARAADLVDQTLRDPKQETRLQREYRRRLDRGLGEFTWFIERFNTPVMRELFQNPRNTWQVEQAVIAMLAGDVFDNRPVLKRLRVFRLIYAITALRLRLRGPRKAPSTRAEAA
;
A
#
# COMPACT_ATOMS: atom_id res chain seq x y z
N MET A 1 -62.15 -28.47 -54.99
CA MET A 1 -60.70 -28.75 -55.07
C MET A 1 -60.07 -28.29 -53.78
N ARG A 2 -59.71 -29.25 -53.01
CA ARG A 2 -58.78 -29.38 -51.87
C ARG A 2 -58.41 -28.11 -51.05
N ALA A 3 -58.97 -28.06 -49.85
CA ALA A 3 -58.57 -27.24 -48.73
C ALA A 3 -57.22 -27.73 -48.19
N ASP A 4 -56.38 -26.79 -47.82
CA ASP A 4 -55.14 -27.04 -47.11
C ASP A 4 -55.38 -26.89 -45.60
N PRO A 5 -54.97 -27.87 -44.78
CA PRO A 5 -55.28 -27.85 -43.36
C PRO A 5 -54.01 -27.48 -42.52
N ASN A 6 -53.75 -26.15 -42.29
CA ASN A 6 -52.84 -25.72 -41.29
C ASN A 6 -53.19 -24.35 -40.72
N ASP A 7 -54.37 -24.34 -40.10
CA ASP A 7 -54.79 -23.18 -39.32
C ASP A 7 -55.29 -23.67 -37.94
N ARG A 8 -54.32 -23.78 -36.98
CA ARG A 8 -54.58 -23.93 -35.54
C ARG A 8 -53.24 -24.06 -34.82
N PHE A 9 -52.80 -22.98 -34.25
CA PHE A 9 -52.14 -22.97 -32.89
C PHE A 9 -51.63 -21.57 -32.60
N ASP A 10 -52.58 -20.67 -32.41
CA ASP A 10 -52.31 -19.44 -31.66
C ASP A 10 -52.91 -19.66 -30.27
N THR A 11 -52.09 -20.07 -29.34
CA THR A 11 -52.45 -20.13 -27.93
C THR A 11 -51.33 -19.44 -27.15
N LEU A 12 -51.54 -18.14 -26.88
CA LEU A 12 -51.17 -17.40 -25.69
C LEU A 12 -50.29 -18.18 -24.67
N GLN A 13 -49.01 -18.02 -24.77
CA GLN A 13 -48.14 -18.04 -23.58
C GLN A 13 -47.77 -16.61 -23.23
N SER A 14 -48.58 -16.00 -22.33
CA SER A 14 -48.25 -14.83 -21.58
C SER A 14 -46.98 -15.15 -20.77
N ALA A 15 -45.80 -14.75 -21.29
CA ALA A 15 -44.60 -14.68 -20.51
C ALA A 15 -44.85 -13.67 -19.37
N ARG A 16 -45.03 -14.16 -18.14
CA ARG A 16 -44.90 -13.33 -16.95
C ARG A 16 -43.49 -12.74 -17.00
N PRO A 17 -43.32 -11.43 -16.85
CA PRO A 17 -41.99 -10.86 -16.68
C PRO A 17 -41.44 -11.50 -15.42
N THR A 18 -40.30 -12.19 -15.53
CA THR A 18 -39.48 -12.55 -14.39
C THR A 18 -39.06 -11.24 -13.74
N THR A 19 -39.80 -10.86 -12.72
CA THR A 19 -39.43 -9.72 -11.85
C THR A 19 -38.05 -10.01 -11.33
N ASP A 20 -37.09 -9.23 -11.76
CA ASP A 20 -35.71 -9.39 -11.38
C ASP A 20 -35.66 -9.14 -9.86
N LEU A 21 -35.42 -10.19 -9.08
CA LEU A 21 -35.31 -10.13 -7.62
C LEU A 21 -34.28 -9.07 -7.13
N ARG A 22 -33.40 -8.64 -8.04
CA ARG A 22 -32.52 -7.50 -7.84
C ARG A 22 -33.27 -6.18 -7.65
N THR A 23 -34.41 -5.98 -8.31
CA THR A 23 -35.15 -4.71 -8.29
C THR A 23 -35.92 -4.47 -6.99
N GLU A 24 -36.35 -5.48 -6.28
CA GLU A 24 -37.09 -5.31 -5.02
C GLU A 24 -36.21 -5.10 -3.83
N GLN A 25 -35.03 -5.79 -3.72
CA GLN A 25 -34.06 -5.58 -2.66
C GLN A 25 -33.28 -4.26 -2.81
N ASN A 26 -33.21 -3.67 -4.02
CA ASN A 26 -32.51 -2.42 -4.28
C ASN A 26 -33.27 -1.15 -3.86
N ARG A 27 -34.55 -1.24 -3.48
CA ARG A 27 -35.38 -0.05 -3.17
C ARG A 27 -35.19 0.51 -1.77
N HIS A 28 -34.39 -0.14 -0.90
CA HIS A 28 -34.26 0.24 0.52
C HIS A 28 -32.93 0.93 0.87
N HIS A 29 -31.96 0.98 -0.04
CA HIS A 29 -30.66 1.60 0.20
C HIS A 29 -30.29 2.61 -0.89
N ASP A 30 -29.60 3.70 -0.49
CA ASP A 30 -29.16 4.75 -1.43
C ASP A 30 -28.08 4.20 -2.37
N THR A 31 -27.21 3.31 -1.86
CA THR A 31 -26.15 2.66 -2.64
C THR A 31 -26.03 1.17 -2.28
N ASP A 32 -25.41 0.38 -3.16
CA ASP A 32 -25.11 -1.03 -2.87
C ASP A 32 -23.85 -1.14 -2.03
N VAL A 33 -22.81 -0.38 -2.39
CA VAL A 33 -21.53 -0.37 -1.65
C VAL A 33 -21.12 1.06 -1.33
N LEU A 34 -20.85 1.32 -0.07
CA LEU A 34 -20.24 2.57 0.37
C LEU A 34 -18.77 2.32 0.66
N VAL A 35 -17.89 3.15 0.07
CA VAL A 35 -16.45 3.11 0.28
C VAL A 35 -16.03 4.35 1.08
N ILE A 36 -15.31 4.16 2.18
CA ILE A 36 -14.80 5.24 3.03
C ILE A 36 -13.34 5.50 2.69
N GLY A 37 -13.04 6.67 2.13
CA GLY A 37 -11.69 7.12 1.75
C GLY A 37 -11.39 6.98 0.25
N GLY A 38 -10.87 8.06 -0.36
CA GLY A 38 -10.55 8.21 -1.78
C GLY A 38 -9.07 7.98 -2.14
N GLY A 39 -8.30 7.36 -1.25
CA GLY A 39 -6.91 6.95 -1.56
C GLY A 39 -6.84 5.76 -2.51
N PRO A 40 -5.62 5.22 -2.77
CA PRO A 40 -5.42 4.12 -3.74
C PRO A 40 -6.29 2.88 -3.49
N ALA A 41 -6.56 2.54 -2.22
CA ALA A 41 -7.42 1.41 -1.90
C ALA A 41 -8.88 1.69 -2.27
N GLY A 42 -9.42 2.84 -1.82
CA GLY A 42 -10.83 3.15 -2.06
C GLY A 42 -11.14 3.36 -3.53
N SER A 43 -10.29 4.11 -4.25
CA SER A 43 -10.44 4.30 -5.70
C SER A 43 -10.35 2.98 -6.47
N THR A 44 -9.43 2.07 -6.08
CA THR A 44 -9.35 0.72 -6.67
C THR A 44 -10.64 -0.09 -6.45
N ALA A 45 -11.15 -0.13 -5.22
CA ALA A 45 -12.36 -0.86 -4.90
C ALA A 45 -13.58 -0.28 -5.62
N ALA A 46 -13.72 1.05 -5.60
CA ALA A 46 -14.83 1.75 -6.25
C ALA A 46 -14.86 1.51 -7.76
N THR A 47 -13.71 1.65 -8.44
CA THR A 47 -13.58 1.35 -9.87
C THR A 47 -14.05 -0.07 -10.20
N LEU A 48 -13.51 -1.07 -9.50
CA LEU A 48 -13.80 -2.47 -9.83
C LEU A 48 -15.25 -2.86 -9.53
N LEU A 49 -15.83 -2.35 -8.46
CA LEU A 49 -17.22 -2.61 -8.12
C LEU A 49 -18.20 -1.90 -9.08
N ALA A 50 -17.91 -0.66 -9.48
CA ALA A 50 -18.70 0.05 -10.49
C ALA A 50 -18.69 -0.71 -11.83
N ARG A 51 -17.54 -1.19 -12.30
CA ARG A 51 -17.43 -2.07 -13.49
C ARG A 51 -18.21 -3.38 -13.37
N GLN A 52 -18.40 -3.90 -12.17
CA GLN A 52 -19.21 -5.10 -11.90
C GLN A 52 -20.71 -4.80 -11.86
N GLY A 53 -21.10 -3.52 -12.06
CA GLY A 53 -22.49 -3.06 -12.17
C GLY A 53 -23.13 -2.72 -10.83
N TRP A 54 -22.37 -2.56 -9.77
CA TRP A 54 -22.88 -2.13 -8.47
C TRP A 54 -22.99 -0.60 -8.40
N ARG A 55 -24.00 -0.09 -7.69
CA ARG A 55 -24.07 1.33 -7.31
C ARG A 55 -23.07 1.55 -6.18
N VAL A 56 -21.99 2.29 -6.47
CA VAL A 56 -20.92 2.58 -5.53
C VAL A 56 -20.93 4.04 -5.18
N ARG A 57 -20.96 4.35 -3.90
CA ARG A 57 -20.69 5.70 -3.38
C ARG A 57 -19.39 5.70 -2.59
N LEU A 58 -18.51 6.65 -2.89
CA LEU A 58 -17.25 6.85 -2.18
C LEU A 58 -17.28 8.21 -1.48
N LEU A 59 -16.94 8.21 -0.18
CA LEU A 59 -16.83 9.43 0.63
C LEU A 59 -15.37 9.66 0.98
N GLU A 60 -14.81 10.81 0.56
CA GLU A 60 -13.46 11.25 0.87
C GLU A 60 -13.51 12.55 1.67
N LYS A 61 -12.76 12.60 2.77
CA LYS A 61 -12.78 13.76 3.69
C LYS A 61 -12.02 14.98 3.17
N GLU A 62 -11.02 14.76 2.29
CA GLU A 62 -10.19 15.80 1.72
C GLU A 62 -10.57 16.03 0.25
N ARG A 63 -10.13 17.15 -0.30
CA ARG A 63 -10.26 17.46 -1.72
C ARG A 63 -8.96 17.13 -2.43
N HIS A 64 -9.04 16.40 -3.56
CA HIS A 64 -7.88 16.14 -4.41
C HIS A 64 -7.62 17.32 -5.38
N PRO A 65 -6.36 17.59 -5.76
CA PRO A 65 -5.15 16.86 -5.34
C PRO A 65 -4.76 17.24 -3.90
N ARG A 66 -4.34 16.26 -3.12
CA ARG A 66 -3.87 16.44 -1.76
C ARG A 66 -2.51 15.78 -1.52
N PHE A 67 -1.73 16.30 -0.61
CA PHE A 67 -0.47 15.69 -0.23
C PHE A 67 -0.69 14.37 0.52
N HIS A 68 0.08 13.36 0.17
CA HIS A 68 0.22 12.12 0.94
C HIS A 68 1.63 11.57 0.78
N ILE A 69 2.15 10.82 1.76
CA ILE A 69 3.43 10.12 1.64
C ILE A 69 3.23 8.67 1.16
N GLY A 70 4.29 8.06 0.61
CA GLY A 70 4.27 6.71 0.03
C GLY A 70 4.30 6.77 -1.50
N GLU A 71 5.41 7.28 -2.04
CA GLU A 71 5.57 7.68 -3.44
C GLU A 71 6.32 6.65 -4.28
N SER A 72 6.75 5.55 -3.69
CA SER A 72 7.47 4.48 -4.36
C SER A 72 6.57 3.26 -4.53
N LEU A 73 6.20 2.92 -5.77
CA LEU A 73 5.42 1.74 -6.09
C LEU A 73 6.30 0.48 -6.17
N LEU A 74 5.66 -0.68 -6.23
CA LEU A 74 6.28 -1.98 -6.45
C LEU A 74 5.86 -2.55 -7.81
N PRO A 75 6.66 -3.45 -8.41
CA PRO A 75 6.27 -4.14 -9.64
C PRO A 75 4.88 -4.80 -9.58
N MET A 76 4.51 -5.35 -8.45
CA MET A 76 3.18 -5.96 -8.26
C MET A 76 2.01 -4.97 -8.23
N ASN A 77 2.25 -3.64 -8.31
CA ASN A 77 1.20 -2.67 -8.61
C ASN A 77 0.81 -2.70 -10.09
N LEU A 78 1.75 -3.02 -11.01
CA LEU A 78 1.50 -2.93 -12.46
C LEU A 78 0.32 -3.79 -12.93
N PRO A 79 0.19 -5.07 -12.55
CA PRO A 79 -0.97 -5.88 -12.92
C PRO A 79 -2.31 -5.31 -12.40
N ILE A 80 -2.28 -4.60 -11.27
CA ILE A 80 -3.48 -3.97 -10.72
C ILE A 80 -3.82 -2.72 -11.55
N LEU A 81 -2.81 -1.92 -11.91
CA LEU A 81 -2.98 -0.74 -12.77
C LEU A 81 -3.45 -1.13 -14.18
N GLU A 82 -2.95 -2.24 -14.72
CA GLU A 82 -3.47 -2.83 -15.98
C GLU A 82 -4.93 -3.24 -15.84
N ARG A 83 -5.28 -3.96 -14.78
CA ARG A 83 -6.67 -4.35 -14.50
C ARG A 83 -7.60 -3.14 -14.38
N LEU A 84 -7.09 -2.03 -13.83
CA LEU A 84 -7.81 -0.75 -13.77
C LEU A 84 -7.81 0.00 -15.11
N GLY A 85 -6.93 -0.33 -16.06
CA GLY A 85 -6.79 0.37 -17.33
C GLY A 85 -6.12 1.74 -17.24
N VAL A 86 -5.29 1.96 -16.21
CA VAL A 86 -4.62 3.25 -15.94
C VAL A 86 -3.09 3.17 -15.99
N LEU A 87 -2.52 2.04 -16.40
CA LEU A 87 -1.06 1.84 -16.38
C LEU A 87 -0.32 2.89 -17.22
N GLU A 88 -0.79 3.20 -18.43
CA GLU A 88 -0.17 4.18 -19.31
C GLU A 88 -0.20 5.60 -18.71
N GLN A 89 -1.33 5.98 -18.09
CA GLN A 89 -1.46 7.27 -17.42
C GLN A 89 -0.52 7.37 -16.21
N VAL A 90 -0.36 6.28 -15.44
CA VAL A 90 0.57 6.24 -14.32
C VAL A 90 2.02 6.27 -14.81
N ALA A 91 2.35 5.60 -15.91
CA ALA A 91 3.66 5.67 -16.53
C ALA A 91 4.02 7.09 -16.98
N ALA A 92 3.04 7.83 -17.51
CA ALA A 92 3.24 9.20 -17.98
C ALA A 92 3.59 10.20 -16.86
N ILE A 93 3.05 10.01 -15.65
CA ILE A 93 3.34 10.86 -14.48
C ILE A 93 4.46 10.31 -13.59
N GLY A 94 4.88 9.07 -13.82
CA GLY A 94 5.82 8.33 -12.98
C GLY A 94 7.28 8.43 -13.45
N THR A 95 8.20 8.30 -12.50
CA THR A 95 9.61 8.05 -12.80
C THR A 95 9.83 6.53 -12.83
N TYR A 96 10.38 6.02 -13.92
CA TYR A 96 10.71 4.60 -14.10
C TYR A 96 11.67 4.10 -13.01
N LYS A 97 11.32 3.02 -12.33
CA LYS A 97 12.04 2.45 -11.20
C LYS A 97 12.44 1.00 -11.48
N PRO A 98 13.67 0.71 -11.95
CA PRO A 98 14.12 -0.65 -12.25
C PRO A 98 14.60 -1.44 -11.03
N ALA A 99 14.92 -0.78 -9.91
CA ALA A 99 15.50 -1.44 -8.75
C ALA A 99 15.25 -0.69 -7.43
N ALA A 100 15.71 -1.31 -6.34
CA ALA A 100 15.89 -0.67 -5.04
C ALA A 100 17.37 -0.78 -4.62
N ASP A 101 17.96 0.35 -4.25
CA ASP A 101 19.37 0.46 -3.85
C ASP A 101 19.52 0.46 -2.33
N PHE A 102 20.47 -0.34 -1.86
CA PHE A 102 20.87 -0.40 -0.46
C PHE A 102 22.38 -0.20 -0.37
N PRO A 103 22.86 1.05 -0.20
CA PRO A 103 24.29 1.32 -0.06
C PRO A 103 24.88 0.58 1.14
N GLY A 104 26.05 0.00 0.92
CA GLY A 104 26.85 -0.64 1.97
C GLY A 104 27.63 0.34 2.82
N ASP A 105 28.23 -0.15 3.92
CA ASP A 105 29.14 0.63 4.76
C ASP A 105 30.47 0.98 4.03
N ASP A 106 30.76 0.28 2.93
CA ASP A 106 31.88 0.50 2.02
C ASP A 106 31.59 1.57 0.94
N GLY A 107 30.39 2.15 0.94
CA GLY A 107 29.95 3.11 -0.06
C GLY A 107 29.45 2.48 -1.37
N GLU A 108 29.60 1.15 -1.53
CA GLU A 108 29.15 0.46 -2.74
C GLU A 108 27.63 0.24 -2.72
N TYR A 109 26.99 0.49 -3.84
CA TYR A 109 25.55 0.29 -4.00
C TYR A 109 25.23 -1.18 -4.30
N ARG A 110 24.33 -1.76 -3.50
CA ARG A 110 23.73 -3.09 -3.75
C ARG A 110 22.36 -2.85 -4.36
N SER A 111 22.29 -2.95 -5.70
CA SER A 111 21.05 -2.75 -6.45
C SER A 111 20.31 -4.07 -6.61
N PHE A 112 19.11 -4.12 -6.05
CA PHE A 112 18.19 -5.26 -6.20
C PHE A 112 17.27 -4.97 -7.39
N ARG A 113 17.75 -5.37 -8.59
CA ARG A 113 17.05 -5.14 -9.86
C ARG A 113 15.86 -6.07 -10.02
N PHE A 114 14.70 -5.52 -10.35
CA PHE A 114 13.45 -6.28 -10.45
C PHE A 114 13.43 -7.25 -11.63
N ASP A 115 14.19 -6.98 -12.70
CA ASP A 115 14.38 -7.89 -13.83
C ASP A 115 15.03 -9.22 -13.43
N ARG A 116 15.63 -9.30 -12.24
CA ARG A 116 16.24 -10.52 -11.69
C ARG A 116 15.34 -11.25 -10.70
N ALA A 117 14.11 -10.80 -10.49
CA ALA A 117 13.17 -11.43 -9.55
C ALA A 117 12.83 -12.88 -9.96
N LEU A 118 12.63 -13.75 -8.97
CA LEU A 118 12.19 -15.12 -9.21
C LEU A 118 10.74 -15.14 -9.72
N GLY A 119 10.49 -15.85 -10.80
CA GLY A 119 9.14 -15.98 -11.36
C GLY A 119 8.63 -14.70 -12.06
N ARG A 120 9.53 -13.95 -12.59
CA ARG A 120 9.39 -12.66 -13.26
C ARG A 120 8.08 -12.48 -14.03
N ARG A 121 7.33 -11.44 -13.70
CA ARG A 121 6.23 -10.86 -14.50
C ARG A 121 6.59 -9.46 -14.94
N ASP A 122 6.85 -8.59 -13.97
CA ASP A 122 7.14 -7.18 -14.19
C ASP A 122 8.55 -6.88 -13.69
N ASP A 123 9.33 -6.17 -14.50
CA ASP A 123 10.75 -5.90 -14.29
C ASP A 123 11.04 -4.49 -13.76
N HIS A 124 9.98 -3.72 -13.49
CA HIS A 124 10.06 -2.34 -13.02
C HIS A 124 8.85 -1.95 -12.18
N ALA A 125 8.89 -0.75 -11.65
CA ALA A 125 7.79 -0.03 -11.04
C ALA A 125 7.88 1.46 -11.41
N TYR A 126 7.09 2.29 -10.73
CA TYR A 126 7.15 3.75 -10.89
C TYR A 126 7.28 4.44 -9.53
N GLN A 127 7.98 5.57 -9.52
CA GLN A 127 7.90 6.55 -8.44
C GLN A 127 6.88 7.60 -8.85
N VAL A 128 5.93 7.92 -7.98
CA VAL A 128 4.81 8.81 -8.31
C VAL A 128 4.61 9.86 -7.22
N ARG A 129 4.22 11.07 -7.61
CA ARG A 129 3.64 12.02 -6.66
C ARG A 129 2.27 11.53 -6.25
N ARG A 130 2.07 11.33 -4.97
CA ARG A 130 0.80 10.82 -4.45
C ARG A 130 -0.38 11.75 -4.72
N SER A 131 -0.17 13.06 -4.76
CA SER A 131 -1.23 14.01 -5.13
C SER A 131 -1.77 13.77 -6.53
N GLU A 132 -0.88 13.54 -7.50
CA GLU A 132 -1.24 13.26 -8.90
C GLU A 132 -1.79 11.83 -9.07
N PHE A 133 -1.12 10.86 -8.47
CA PHE A 133 -1.50 9.45 -8.55
C PHE A 133 -2.86 9.17 -7.90
N ASP A 134 -3.09 9.69 -6.70
CA ASP A 134 -4.37 9.49 -6.00
C ASP A 134 -5.52 10.20 -6.74
N GLN A 135 -5.29 11.41 -7.25
CA GLN A 135 -6.26 12.14 -8.07
C GLN A 135 -6.62 11.39 -9.35
N LEU A 136 -5.60 10.85 -10.06
CA LEU A 136 -5.81 10.06 -11.27
C LEU A 136 -6.72 8.86 -10.99
N LEU A 137 -6.43 8.10 -9.92
CA LEU A 137 -7.23 6.94 -9.55
C LEU A 137 -8.66 7.32 -9.15
N LEU A 138 -8.85 8.44 -8.43
CA LEU A 138 -10.17 8.90 -8.01
C LEU A 138 -11.01 9.36 -9.20
N GLN A 139 -10.41 10.16 -10.11
CA GLN A 139 -11.06 10.59 -11.36
C GLN A 139 -11.43 9.40 -12.25
N HIS A 140 -10.55 8.40 -12.32
CA HIS A 140 -10.84 7.17 -13.05
C HIS A 140 -12.01 6.40 -12.44
N ALA A 141 -12.11 6.30 -11.11
CA ALA A 141 -13.26 5.68 -10.46
C ALA A 141 -14.58 6.41 -10.79
N THR A 142 -14.56 7.75 -10.88
CA THR A 142 -15.71 8.55 -11.32
C THR A 142 -16.07 8.22 -12.77
N ALA A 143 -15.09 8.16 -13.66
CA ALA A 143 -15.30 7.83 -15.07
C ALA A 143 -15.89 6.43 -15.29
N GLU A 144 -15.60 5.49 -14.39
CA GLU A 144 -16.14 4.13 -14.39
C GLU A 144 -17.53 4.00 -13.71
N GLY A 145 -18.09 5.12 -13.25
CA GLY A 145 -19.47 5.21 -12.75
C GLY A 145 -19.62 5.16 -11.22
N ALA A 146 -18.54 5.30 -10.46
CA ALA A 146 -18.66 5.49 -9.02
C ALA A 146 -19.13 6.93 -8.69
N ASP A 147 -20.10 7.05 -7.78
CA ASP A 147 -20.54 8.34 -7.22
C ASP A 147 -19.59 8.77 -6.11
N ILE A 148 -18.82 9.84 -6.35
CA ILE A 148 -17.76 10.30 -5.45
C ILE A 148 -18.16 11.64 -4.82
N ALA A 149 -18.07 11.71 -3.49
CA ALA A 149 -18.21 12.95 -2.73
C ALA A 149 -16.93 13.22 -1.95
N GLU A 150 -16.21 14.26 -2.36
CA GLU A 150 -15.06 14.80 -1.63
C GLU A 150 -15.51 15.77 -0.54
N GLU A 151 -14.63 16.09 0.41
CA GLU A 151 -14.89 16.96 1.56
C GLU A 151 -16.02 16.42 2.46
N MET A 152 -16.17 15.07 2.48
CA MET A 152 -17.18 14.36 3.26
C MET A 152 -16.53 13.46 4.32
N THR A 153 -16.58 13.87 5.57
CA THR A 153 -16.05 13.10 6.70
C THR A 153 -17.10 12.14 7.23
N VAL A 154 -16.77 10.84 7.26
CA VAL A 154 -17.61 9.81 7.89
C VAL A 154 -17.43 9.88 9.41
N GLU A 155 -18.53 10.06 10.12
CA GLU A 155 -18.57 10.18 11.59
C GLU A 155 -18.91 8.86 12.28
N SER A 156 -19.92 8.12 11.77
CA SER A 156 -20.33 6.81 12.31
C SER A 156 -20.93 5.91 11.25
N VAL A 157 -20.88 4.60 11.54
CA VAL A 157 -21.49 3.54 10.72
C VAL A 157 -22.33 2.65 11.64
N GLU A 158 -23.63 2.63 11.42
CA GLU A 158 -24.58 1.92 12.25
C GLU A 158 -25.31 0.84 11.46
N ALA A 159 -25.41 -0.36 12.01
CA ALA A 159 -26.21 -1.42 11.42
C ALA A 159 -27.70 -1.05 11.46
N ARG A 160 -28.45 -1.41 10.41
CA ARG A 160 -29.89 -1.19 10.30
C ARG A 160 -30.65 -2.48 10.60
N ASP A 161 -31.83 -2.36 11.16
CA ASP A 161 -32.71 -3.51 11.48
C ASP A 161 -33.17 -4.26 10.22
N ASP A 162 -33.35 -3.53 9.10
CA ASP A 162 -33.73 -4.07 7.80
C ASP A 162 -32.54 -4.61 6.97
N GLY A 163 -31.34 -4.63 7.56
CA GLY A 163 -30.09 -5.03 6.95
C GLY A 163 -29.29 -3.85 6.38
N GLY A 164 -27.97 -4.06 6.14
CA GLY A 164 -27.04 -3.03 5.70
C GLY A 164 -26.73 -2.01 6.79
N PHE A 165 -26.34 -0.80 6.38
CA PHE A 165 -25.80 0.23 7.25
C PHE A 165 -26.39 1.60 6.94
N ARG A 166 -26.45 2.43 7.98
CA ARG A 166 -26.57 3.89 7.89
C ARG A 166 -25.19 4.47 8.20
N VAL A 167 -24.67 5.28 7.28
CA VAL A 167 -23.38 5.96 7.43
C VAL A 167 -23.67 7.45 7.59
N SER A 168 -23.37 7.98 8.77
CA SER A 168 -23.49 9.41 9.07
C SER A 168 -22.22 10.12 8.64
N CYS A 169 -22.36 11.23 7.94
CA CYS A 169 -21.23 12.01 7.43
C CYS A 169 -21.51 13.51 7.55
N ARG A 170 -20.45 14.29 7.48
CA ARG A 170 -20.46 15.74 7.57
C ARG A 170 -19.60 16.32 6.46
N ASP A 171 -20.11 17.36 5.81
CA ASP A 171 -19.36 18.09 4.79
C ASP A 171 -18.42 19.15 5.41
N ALA A 172 -17.62 19.82 4.57
CA ALA A 172 -16.70 20.87 5.01
C ALA A 172 -17.43 22.12 5.58
N GLY A 173 -18.68 22.33 5.21
CA GLY A 173 -19.55 23.39 5.74
C GLY A 173 -20.09 23.09 7.14
N GLY A 174 -19.97 21.83 7.58
CA GLY A 174 -20.50 21.37 8.87
C GLY A 174 -21.89 20.76 8.77
N ASP A 175 -22.48 20.67 7.58
CA ASP A 175 -23.81 20.10 7.36
C ASP A 175 -23.77 18.57 7.47
N ALA A 176 -24.63 18.03 8.35
CA ALA A 176 -24.73 16.59 8.57
C ALA A 176 -25.68 15.95 7.56
N SER A 177 -25.29 14.78 7.06
CA SER A 177 -26.11 13.96 6.17
C SER A 177 -25.91 12.46 6.47
N SER A 178 -26.72 11.61 5.88
CA SER A 178 -26.53 10.17 6.01
C SER A 178 -26.80 9.43 4.70
N VAL A 179 -26.07 8.34 4.49
CA VAL A 179 -26.19 7.45 3.32
C VAL A 179 -26.46 6.03 3.81
N SER A 180 -27.44 5.37 3.23
CA SER A 180 -27.69 3.96 3.50
C SER A 180 -27.02 3.05 2.45
N ALA A 181 -26.35 1.98 2.92
CA ALA A 181 -25.61 1.06 2.06
C ALA A 181 -25.84 -0.40 2.47
N ARG A 182 -25.83 -1.32 1.49
CA ARG A 182 -25.88 -2.77 1.78
C ARG A 182 -24.56 -3.29 2.33
N TYR A 183 -23.44 -2.74 1.84
CA TYR A 183 -22.08 -3.13 2.23
C TYR A 183 -21.21 -1.90 2.43
N VAL A 184 -20.29 -1.96 3.40
CA VAL A 184 -19.33 -0.88 3.66
C VAL A 184 -17.90 -1.39 3.54
N ILE A 185 -17.07 -0.70 2.75
CA ILE A 185 -15.62 -0.92 2.67
C ILE A 185 -14.92 0.25 3.35
N ASP A 186 -14.19 -0.04 4.42
CA ASP A 186 -13.34 0.94 5.07
C ASP A 186 -11.96 0.95 4.39
N ALA A 187 -11.72 1.97 3.59
CA ALA A 187 -10.47 2.30 2.93
C ALA A 187 -9.88 3.63 3.47
N SER A 188 -10.25 4.03 4.68
CA SER A 188 -9.87 5.29 5.33
C SER A 188 -8.40 5.38 5.73
N GLY A 189 -7.59 4.40 5.30
CA GLY A 189 -6.17 4.38 5.58
C GLY A 189 -5.89 4.29 7.09
N ARG A 190 -4.92 5.07 7.56
CA ARG A 190 -4.47 5.01 8.96
C ARG A 190 -5.51 5.52 9.97
N GLU A 191 -6.58 6.18 9.53
CA GLU A 191 -7.68 6.57 10.39
C GLU A 191 -8.47 5.36 10.91
N THR A 192 -8.58 4.30 10.08
CA THR A 192 -9.27 3.07 10.47
C THR A 192 -10.65 3.37 11.08
N VAL A 193 -11.55 3.98 10.32
CA VAL A 193 -12.86 4.45 10.81
C VAL A 193 -13.63 3.33 11.51
N LEU A 194 -13.89 2.22 10.84
CA LEU A 194 -14.54 1.06 11.44
C LEU A 194 -13.66 0.38 12.49
N GLY A 195 -12.35 0.31 12.22
CA GLY A 195 -11.41 -0.30 13.17
C GLY A 195 -11.37 0.42 14.51
N ARG A 196 -11.51 1.75 14.52
CA ARG A 196 -11.63 2.56 15.77
C ARG A 196 -13.02 2.44 16.36
N GLN A 197 -14.05 2.60 15.56
CA GLN A 197 -15.43 2.55 16.06
C GLN A 197 -15.75 1.23 16.75
N PHE A 198 -15.28 0.11 16.20
CA PHE A 198 -15.51 -1.23 16.78
C PHE A 198 -14.41 -1.68 17.75
N GLY A 199 -13.45 -0.82 18.09
CA GLY A 199 -12.37 -1.13 19.03
C GLY A 199 -11.44 -2.27 18.56
N LEU A 200 -11.24 -2.41 17.25
CA LEU A 200 -10.50 -3.53 16.65
C LEU A 200 -9.00 -3.25 16.55
N LYS A 201 -8.59 -1.96 16.50
CA LYS A 201 -7.22 -1.53 16.24
C LYS A 201 -6.29 -1.89 17.40
N GLN A 202 -5.24 -2.67 17.11
CA GLN A 202 -4.21 -3.08 18.06
C GLN A 202 -2.84 -2.59 17.60
N GLN A 203 -2.19 -1.78 18.41
CA GLN A 203 -0.85 -1.31 18.12
C GLN A 203 0.18 -2.42 18.31
N HIS A 204 1.20 -2.45 17.44
CA HIS A 204 2.31 -3.37 17.60
C HIS A 204 3.18 -2.94 18.81
N PRO A 205 3.44 -3.83 19.79
CA PRO A 205 4.04 -3.41 21.07
C PRO A 205 5.47 -2.90 20.97
N ARG A 206 6.21 -3.27 19.91
CA ARG A 206 7.64 -2.98 19.74
C ARG A 206 8.00 -2.12 18.53
N HIS A 207 7.08 -1.92 17.58
CA HIS A 207 7.35 -1.13 16.38
C HIS A 207 6.72 0.25 16.51
N ARG A 208 7.53 1.17 17.03
CA ARG A 208 7.23 2.60 17.07
C ARG A 208 8.32 3.31 16.29
N SER A 209 7.93 4.04 15.26
CA SER A 209 8.81 4.90 14.50
C SER A 209 8.13 6.24 14.24
N ALA A 210 8.91 7.23 13.86
CA ALA A 210 8.43 8.51 13.38
C ALA A 210 9.15 8.81 12.07
N ALA A 211 8.44 9.38 11.12
CA ALA A 211 9.01 9.83 9.85
C ALA A 211 9.01 11.35 9.80
N ILE A 212 10.10 11.92 9.30
CA ILE A 212 10.23 13.31 8.89
C ILE A 212 10.66 13.31 7.42
N PHE A 213 10.06 14.18 6.62
CA PHE A 213 10.29 14.16 5.18
C PHE A 213 9.95 15.47 4.51
N GLY A 214 10.48 15.67 3.31
CA GLY A 214 10.20 16.79 2.44
C GLY A 214 10.57 16.49 0.99
N HIS A 215 10.14 17.35 0.10
CA HIS A 215 10.54 17.35 -1.30
C HIS A 215 11.70 18.32 -1.51
N TYR A 216 12.68 17.93 -2.31
CA TYR A 216 13.86 18.73 -2.59
C TYR A 216 14.14 18.79 -4.09
N ARG A 217 14.67 19.91 -4.57
CA ARG A 217 15.34 20.05 -5.87
C ARG A 217 16.86 20.03 -5.67
N GLY A 218 17.62 19.86 -6.75
CA GLY A 218 19.07 19.87 -6.67
C GLY A 218 19.73 18.63 -6.04
N VAL A 219 18.94 17.63 -5.63
CA VAL A 219 19.50 16.37 -5.10
C VAL A 219 20.01 15.51 -6.23
N SER A 220 21.28 15.09 -6.13
CA SER A 220 21.92 14.26 -7.16
C SER A 220 21.25 12.88 -7.24
N ARG A 221 20.89 12.47 -8.48
CA ARG A 221 20.35 11.15 -8.78
C ARG A 221 21.47 10.14 -9.02
N ARG A 222 21.14 8.87 -8.95
CA ARG A 222 22.03 7.81 -9.44
C ARG A 222 22.26 8.01 -10.94
N PRO A 223 23.44 7.64 -11.48
CA PRO A 223 23.73 7.78 -12.90
C PRO A 223 23.04 6.70 -13.75
N GLY A 224 22.85 7.01 -15.04
CA GLY A 224 22.41 6.06 -16.06
C GLY A 224 21.06 5.42 -15.76
N GLU A 225 20.96 4.12 -15.96
CA GLU A 225 19.74 3.34 -15.77
C GLU A 225 19.23 3.34 -14.32
N ASP A 226 20.11 3.60 -13.36
CA ASP A 226 19.78 3.61 -11.93
C ASP A 226 19.16 4.94 -11.46
N ALA A 227 19.01 5.93 -12.35
CA ALA A 227 18.53 7.29 -12.02
C ALA A 227 17.15 7.30 -11.36
N GLY A 228 16.32 6.29 -11.61
CA GLY A 228 14.98 6.14 -11.01
C GLY A 228 14.91 5.23 -9.79
N ASN A 229 16.03 4.65 -9.35
CA ASN A 229 16.04 3.77 -8.18
C ASN A 229 15.72 4.55 -6.90
N ILE A 230 14.89 3.95 -6.04
CA ILE A 230 14.85 4.37 -4.64
C ILE A 230 16.16 3.98 -3.97
N THR A 231 16.74 4.89 -3.18
CA THR A 231 17.89 4.59 -2.34
C THR A 231 17.47 4.56 -0.87
N ILE A 232 17.84 3.49 -0.16
CA ILE A 232 17.54 3.30 1.27
C ILE A 232 18.85 3.22 2.04
N TYR A 233 19.17 4.27 2.80
CA TYR A 233 20.32 4.31 3.68
C TYR A 233 19.96 3.84 5.08
N ARG A 234 20.82 3.03 5.68
CA ARG A 234 20.69 2.66 7.08
C ARG A 234 21.32 3.74 7.95
N LEU A 235 20.64 4.06 9.05
CA LEU A 235 21.16 4.88 10.14
C LEU A 235 21.32 4.02 11.40
N ALA A 236 22.07 4.53 12.37
CA ALA A 236 22.21 3.87 13.67
C ALA A 236 20.87 3.72 14.41
N ARG A 237 19.94 4.65 14.20
CA ARG A 237 18.61 4.70 14.86
C ARG A 237 17.46 4.88 13.86
N GLY A 238 17.53 4.22 12.69
CA GLY A 238 16.50 4.30 11.68
C GLY A 238 17.01 4.06 10.26
N TRP A 239 16.41 4.73 9.30
CA TRP A 239 16.77 4.66 7.89
C TRP A 239 16.31 5.91 7.15
N VAL A 240 16.92 6.19 6.01
CA VAL A 240 16.60 7.33 5.13
C VAL A 240 16.15 6.79 3.77
N TRP A 241 15.21 7.47 3.14
CA TRP A 241 14.88 7.24 1.74
C TRP A 241 15.26 8.44 0.87
N MET A 242 15.62 8.16 -0.37
CA MET A 242 15.67 9.10 -1.47
C MET A 242 14.89 8.51 -2.64
N ILE A 243 13.79 9.13 -3.02
CA ILE A 243 12.87 8.68 -4.07
C ILE A 243 12.86 9.75 -5.17
N PRO A 244 13.44 9.46 -6.36
CA PRO A 244 13.41 10.39 -7.48
C PRO A 244 12.00 10.48 -8.07
N LEU A 245 11.43 11.67 -8.06
CA LEU A 245 10.12 11.98 -8.67
C LEU A 245 10.30 12.69 -10.01
N ALA A 246 9.20 12.92 -10.73
CA ALA A 246 9.19 13.73 -11.94
C ALA A 246 9.72 15.17 -11.66
N ASP A 247 9.98 15.93 -12.71
CA ASP A 247 10.39 17.35 -12.67
C ASP A 247 11.62 17.68 -11.82
N GLY A 248 12.56 16.74 -11.71
CA GLY A 248 13.81 16.95 -10.97
C GLY A 248 13.65 16.99 -9.45
N VAL A 249 12.51 16.62 -8.94
CA VAL A 249 12.23 16.54 -7.49
C VAL A 249 12.69 15.22 -6.92
N MET A 250 13.16 15.26 -5.70
CA MET A 250 13.48 14.10 -4.87
C MET A 250 12.65 14.13 -3.59
N SER A 251 11.91 13.07 -3.31
CA SER A 251 11.35 12.87 -1.97
C SER A 251 12.44 12.34 -1.05
N VAL A 252 12.72 13.05 0.01
CA VAL A 252 13.75 12.69 0.99
C VAL A 252 13.13 12.63 2.37
N GLY A 253 13.38 11.55 3.09
CA GLY A 253 12.89 11.46 4.46
C GLY A 253 13.65 10.46 5.30
N ALA A 254 13.49 10.59 6.60
CA ALA A 254 14.07 9.72 7.59
C ALA A 254 13.00 9.11 8.49
N VAL A 255 13.07 7.80 8.66
CA VAL A 255 12.32 7.08 9.68
C VAL A 255 13.24 6.81 10.85
N CYS A 256 12.85 7.22 12.02
CA CYS A 256 13.68 7.14 13.22
C CYS A 256 12.87 6.73 14.45
N ASP A 257 13.60 6.37 15.50
CA ASP A 257 13.04 6.16 16.83
C ASP A 257 12.32 7.44 17.29
N PRO A 258 11.08 7.37 17.83
CA PRO A 258 10.35 8.54 18.31
C PRO A 258 11.09 9.34 19.37
N ASP A 259 11.91 8.69 20.21
CA ASP A 259 12.68 9.39 21.23
C ASP A 259 13.86 10.15 20.62
N PHE A 260 14.40 9.71 19.47
CA PHE A 260 15.36 10.48 18.70
C PHE A 260 14.71 11.74 18.12
N LEU A 261 13.50 11.63 17.55
CA LEU A 261 12.75 12.78 17.04
C LEU A 261 12.38 13.78 18.14
N LYS A 262 12.05 13.31 19.35
CA LYS A 262 11.77 14.18 20.51
C LYS A 262 12.97 14.98 20.98
N GLN A 263 14.20 14.50 20.73
CA GLN A 263 15.44 15.21 21.07
C GLN A 263 15.77 16.34 20.08
N ARG A 264 14.93 16.56 19.08
CA ARG A 264 15.08 17.63 18.09
C ARG A 264 15.26 18.98 18.75
N ARG A 265 16.28 19.70 18.30
CA ARG A 265 16.49 21.12 18.62
C ARG A 265 16.34 21.94 17.34
N GLY A 266 15.49 22.95 17.35
CA GLY A 266 15.27 23.82 16.20
C GLY A 266 14.20 23.36 15.21
N ALA A 267 14.27 23.90 13.99
CA ALA A 267 13.29 23.70 12.94
C ALA A 267 13.33 22.28 12.35
N LEU A 268 12.22 21.83 11.79
CA LEU A 268 12.06 20.44 11.30
C LEU A 268 12.90 20.15 10.06
N ASP A 269 13.03 21.15 9.17
CA ASP A 269 13.86 21.10 7.97
C ASP A 269 15.34 20.87 8.30
N ARG A 270 15.85 21.63 9.25
CA ARG A 270 17.23 21.50 9.71
C ARG A 270 17.50 20.14 10.32
N PHE A 271 16.58 19.66 11.17
CA PHE A 271 16.71 18.33 11.77
C PHE A 271 16.66 17.21 10.72
N LEU A 272 15.79 17.32 9.70
CA LEU A 272 15.76 16.38 8.59
C LEU A 272 17.09 16.37 7.85
N LEU A 273 17.58 17.55 7.47
CA LEU A 273 18.86 17.69 6.74
C LEU A 273 20.02 17.12 7.53
N ASP A 274 20.15 17.47 8.82
CA ASP A 274 21.22 16.97 9.69
C ASP A 274 21.15 15.44 9.86
N THR A 275 19.94 14.87 9.93
CA THR A 275 19.71 13.43 10.03
C THR A 275 20.13 12.70 8.74
N VAL A 276 19.72 13.21 7.58
CA VAL A 276 20.06 12.65 6.27
C VAL A 276 21.56 12.76 6.00
N CYS A 277 22.14 13.92 6.27
CA CYS A 277 23.57 14.19 6.10
C CYS A 277 24.47 13.47 7.13
N GLY A 278 23.91 12.73 8.07
CA GLY A 278 24.64 11.79 8.91
C GLY A 278 25.29 10.64 8.12
N ASN A 279 24.80 10.30 6.93
CA ASN A 279 25.44 9.41 5.98
C ASN A 279 26.26 10.22 4.97
N ALA A 280 27.52 9.82 4.70
CA ALA A 280 28.43 10.58 3.85
C ALA A 280 27.98 10.66 2.39
N ASP A 281 27.51 9.56 1.81
CA ASP A 281 27.00 9.53 0.44
C ASP A 281 25.69 10.33 0.30
N ALA A 282 24.78 10.20 1.25
CA ALA A 282 23.55 11.00 1.28
C ALA A 282 23.86 12.50 1.40
N ARG A 283 24.86 12.88 2.21
CA ARG A 283 25.33 14.27 2.32
C ARG A 283 25.84 14.81 0.99
N GLU A 284 26.64 14.01 0.28
CA GLU A 284 27.16 14.40 -1.02
C GLU A 284 26.03 14.64 -2.04
N ARG A 285 25.04 13.74 -2.07
CA ARG A 285 23.88 13.89 -2.94
C ARG A 285 23.00 15.09 -2.58
N MET A 286 22.98 15.50 -1.32
CA MET A 286 22.21 16.64 -0.81
C MET A 286 22.97 17.98 -0.87
N ARG A 287 24.15 18.04 -1.47
CA ARG A 287 25.01 19.24 -1.47
C ARG A 287 24.30 20.49 -1.96
N ASP A 288 23.59 20.37 -3.08
CA ASP A 288 22.89 21.47 -3.74
C ASP A 288 21.36 21.38 -3.54
N ALA A 289 20.93 20.69 -2.46
CA ALA A 289 19.53 20.43 -2.23
C ALA A 289 18.79 21.66 -1.67
N GLU A 290 17.71 22.01 -2.31
CA GLU A 290 16.77 23.07 -1.91
C GLU A 290 15.41 22.46 -1.55
N LEU A 291 14.90 22.78 -0.36
CA LEU A 291 13.58 22.31 0.10
C LEU A 291 12.46 22.94 -0.73
N VAL A 292 11.53 22.13 -1.20
CA VAL A 292 10.32 22.55 -1.92
C VAL A 292 9.13 22.41 -0.98
N GLY A 293 8.55 23.55 -0.58
CA GLY A 293 7.44 23.58 0.37
C GLY A 293 7.90 23.37 1.81
N GLU A 294 7.02 22.84 2.65
CA GLU A 294 7.26 22.64 4.07
C GLU A 294 7.58 21.18 4.40
N PRO A 295 8.54 20.92 5.30
CA PRO A 295 8.81 19.57 5.77
C PRO A 295 7.67 19.09 6.65
N GLN A 296 7.42 17.79 6.62
CA GLN A 296 6.36 17.15 7.37
C GLN A 296 6.89 16.10 8.33
N ALA A 297 6.12 15.83 9.37
CA ALA A 297 6.40 14.74 10.31
C ALA A 297 5.13 13.94 10.59
N THR A 298 5.30 12.63 10.71
CA THR A 298 4.21 11.72 11.07
C THR A 298 4.70 10.63 12.01
N GLY A 299 3.86 10.23 12.95
CA GLY A 299 4.11 9.04 13.76
C GLY A 299 3.81 7.78 12.94
N ASN A 300 4.77 6.90 12.83
CA ASN A 300 4.60 5.58 12.22
C ASN A 300 4.47 4.54 13.33
N TYR A 301 3.26 4.19 13.67
CA TYR A 301 2.99 3.10 14.60
C TYR A 301 2.41 1.94 13.81
N SER A 302 3.15 0.84 13.73
CA SER A 302 2.61 -0.39 13.15
C SER A 302 1.45 -0.89 13.99
N TYR A 303 0.38 -1.32 13.33
CA TYR A 303 -0.82 -1.87 13.95
C TYR A 303 -1.50 -2.85 13.01
N ALA A 304 -2.39 -3.66 13.58
CA ALA A 304 -3.37 -4.44 12.84
C ALA A 304 -4.70 -4.45 13.58
N CYS A 305 -5.80 -4.57 12.86
CA CYS A 305 -7.12 -4.80 13.43
C CYS A 305 -7.31 -6.29 13.71
N ARG A 306 -7.96 -6.62 14.86
CA ARG A 306 -8.24 -8.00 15.25
C ARG A 306 -9.12 -8.73 14.24
N GLU A 307 -10.06 -8.01 13.65
CA GLU A 307 -10.95 -8.50 12.59
C GLU A 307 -10.72 -7.70 11.32
N ILE A 308 -10.83 -8.37 10.18
CA ILE A 308 -10.70 -7.74 8.86
C ILE A 308 -12.06 -7.35 8.29
N GLY A 309 -13.13 -7.92 8.81
CA GLY A 309 -14.50 -7.71 8.36
C GLY A 309 -15.50 -8.39 9.25
N GLY A 310 -16.74 -8.18 8.96
CA GLY A 310 -17.90 -8.80 9.58
C GLY A 310 -19.08 -8.76 8.61
N ARG A 311 -20.27 -9.10 9.05
CA ARG A 311 -21.42 -9.14 8.18
C ARG A 311 -21.69 -7.77 7.54
N GLY A 312 -21.51 -7.68 6.22
CA GLY A 312 -21.75 -6.48 5.42
C GLY A 312 -20.67 -5.42 5.49
N TRP A 313 -19.49 -5.69 6.04
CA TRP A 313 -18.39 -4.71 6.06
C TRP A 313 -17.00 -5.37 5.98
N LEU A 314 -16.02 -4.61 5.47
CA LEU A 314 -14.65 -5.08 5.26
C LEU A 314 -13.64 -3.93 5.41
N LEU A 315 -12.44 -4.24 5.92
CA LEU A 315 -11.30 -3.33 5.99
C LEU A 315 -10.32 -3.65 4.86
N VAL A 316 -9.75 -2.61 4.23
CA VAL A 316 -8.75 -2.74 3.17
C VAL A 316 -7.53 -1.85 3.44
N GLY A 317 -6.37 -2.26 2.94
CA GLY A 317 -5.13 -1.50 3.07
C GLY A 317 -4.77 -1.15 4.51
N ASP A 318 -4.35 0.09 4.71
CA ASP A 318 -3.96 0.58 6.04
C ASP A 318 -5.14 0.63 7.02
N ALA A 319 -6.40 0.60 6.56
CA ALA A 319 -7.55 0.47 7.46
C ALA A 319 -7.55 -0.87 8.20
N TYR A 320 -6.99 -1.93 7.61
CA TYR A 320 -6.77 -3.22 8.28
C TYR A 320 -5.46 -3.28 9.05
N ALA A 321 -4.32 -2.99 8.38
CA ALA A 321 -3.01 -3.13 8.99
C ALA A 321 -1.99 -2.18 8.35
N PHE A 322 -1.18 -1.53 9.18
CA PHE A 322 -0.08 -0.68 8.76
C PHE A 322 1.25 -1.26 9.24
N VAL A 323 2.20 -1.40 8.34
CA VAL A 323 3.56 -1.83 8.61
C VAL A 323 4.57 -0.74 8.23
N ASP A 324 5.77 -0.78 8.79
CA ASP A 324 6.84 0.19 8.48
C ASP A 324 7.11 0.21 6.96
N PRO A 325 7.21 1.39 6.33
CA PRO A 325 7.22 1.55 4.87
C PRO A 325 8.57 1.26 4.19
N ILE A 326 9.55 0.69 4.89
CA ILE A 326 10.93 0.52 4.40
C ILE A 326 11.04 -0.21 3.05
N PHE A 327 10.11 -1.11 2.74
CA PHE A 327 10.07 -1.84 1.47
C PHE A 327 9.00 -1.32 0.50
N SER A 328 8.52 -0.09 0.70
CA SER A 328 7.54 0.56 -0.20
C SER A 328 6.24 -0.24 -0.43
N SER A 329 5.88 -1.13 0.50
CA SER A 329 4.77 -2.08 0.30
C SER A 329 3.37 -1.48 0.52
N GLY A 330 3.23 -0.28 1.12
CA GLY A 330 1.96 0.26 1.56
C GLY A 330 0.93 0.45 0.43
N VAL A 331 1.30 1.11 -0.66
CA VAL A 331 0.39 1.34 -1.80
C VAL A 331 0.02 0.01 -2.49
N PHE A 332 0.98 -0.90 -2.62
CA PHE A 332 0.70 -2.23 -3.16
C PHE A 332 -0.30 -3.00 -2.28
N LEU A 333 -0.07 -3.07 -0.99
CA LEU A 333 -0.99 -3.72 -0.05
C LEU A 333 -2.38 -3.10 -0.07
N ALA A 334 -2.46 -1.77 -0.19
CA ALA A 334 -3.70 -1.04 -0.31
C ALA A 334 -4.49 -1.45 -1.57
N MET A 335 -3.85 -1.42 -2.73
CA MET A 335 -4.49 -1.73 -4.01
C MET A 335 -4.80 -3.23 -4.17
N ASP A 336 -3.87 -4.14 -3.78
CA ASP A 336 -4.11 -5.60 -3.86
C ASP A 336 -5.25 -6.03 -2.94
N SER A 337 -5.27 -5.54 -1.70
CA SER A 337 -6.37 -5.85 -0.78
C SER A 337 -7.70 -5.32 -1.29
N ALA A 338 -7.73 -4.10 -1.83
CA ALA A 338 -8.94 -3.49 -2.38
C ALA A 338 -9.46 -4.21 -3.64
N ALA A 339 -8.57 -4.60 -4.54
CA ALA A 339 -8.95 -5.36 -5.73
C ALA A 339 -9.61 -6.70 -5.37
N ARG A 340 -9.07 -7.39 -4.37
CA ARG A 340 -9.65 -8.64 -3.86
C ARG A 340 -10.90 -8.44 -3.03
N ALA A 341 -10.99 -7.33 -2.30
CA ALA A 341 -12.19 -6.93 -1.59
C ALA A 341 -13.35 -6.68 -2.57
N ALA A 342 -13.10 -6.04 -3.70
CA ALA A 342 -14.10 -5.85 -4.73
C ALA A 342 -14.65 -7.19 -5.26
N ASP A 343 -13.77 -8.15 -5.55
CA ASP A 343 -14.18 -9.49 -5.99
C ASP A 343 -14.96 -10.26 -4.91
N LEU A 344 -14.56 -10.09 -3.63
CA LEU A 344 -15.25 -10.68 -2.47
C LEU A 344 -16.64 -10.08 -2.30
N VAL A 345 -16.74 -8.76 -2.35
CA VAL A 345 -18.01 -8.04 -2.16
C VAL A 345 -18.99 -8.35 -3.30
N ASP A 346 -18.53 -8.39 -4.55
CA ASP A 346 -19.34 -8.83 -5.68
C ASP A 346 -19.95 -10.22 -5.43
N GLN A 347 -19.12 -11.20 -5.05
CA GLN A 347 -19.59 -12.56 -4.75
C GLN A 347 -20.55 -12.57 -3.55
N THR A 348 -20.27 -11.81 -2.49
CA THR A 348 -21.11 -11.71 -1.29
C THR A 348 -22.48 -11.10 -1.61
N LEU A 349 -22.52 -10.04 -2.40
CA LEU A 349 -23.78 -9.38 -2.76
C LEU A 349 -24.65 -10.25 -3.68
N ARG A 350 -24.03 -11.14 -4.46
CA ARG A 350 -24.74 -12.14 -5.28
C ARG A 350 -25.20 -13.36 -4.46
N ASP A 351 -24.39 -13.79 -3.50
CA ASP A 351 -24.69 -14.91 -2.60
C ASP A 351 -24.17 -14.62 -1.17
N PRO A 352 -25.00 -14.03 -0.30
CA PRO A 352 -24.60 -13.67 1.07
C PRO A 352 -24.13 -14.85 1.95
N LYS A 353 -24.49 -16.09 1.57
CA LYS A 353 -24.07 -17.29 2.34
C LYS A 353 -22.57 -17.54 2.23
N GLN A 354 -21.90 -17.02 1.24
CA GLN A 354 -20.47 -17.20 1.02
C GLN A 354 -19.60 -16.25 1.85
N GLU A 355 -20.15 -15.16 2.39
CA GLU A 355 -19.42 -14.07 3.00
C GLU A 355 -18.37 -14.53 4.03
N THR A 356 -18.78 -15.31 5.01
CA THR A 356 -17.87 -15.79 6.08
C THR A 356 -16.70 -16.61 5.53
N ARG A 357 -16.93 -17.43 4.50
CA ARG A 357 -15.87 -18.21 3.84
C ARG A 357 -14.91 -17.30 3.11
N LEU A 358 -15.43 -16.38 2.30
CA LEU A 358 -14.65 -15.44 1.50
C LEU A 358 -13.79 -14.52 2.36
N GLN A 359 -14.36 -13.97 3.43
CA GLN A 359 -13.62 -13.12 4.38
C GLN A 359 -12.49 -13.88 5.09
N ARG A 360 -12.71 -15.15 5.43
CA ARG A 360 -11.69 -16.01 6.04
C ARG A 360 -10.55 -16.30 5.06
N GLU A 361 -10.84 -16.56 3.80
CA GLU A 361 -9.83 -16.77 2.74
C GLU A 361 -9.03 -15.50 2.49
N TYR A 362 -9.72 -14.36 2.38
CA TYR A 362 -9.15 -13.04 2.22
C TYR A 362 -8.18 -12.70 3.37
N ARG A 363 -8.62 -12.86 4.62
CA ARG A 363 -7.79 -12.65 5.81
C ARG A 363 -6.53 -13.51 5.80
N ARG A 364 -6.68 -14.83 5.58
CA ARG A 364 -5.54 -15.76 5.56
C ARG A 364 -4.49 -15.38 4.52
N ARG A 365 -4.94 -14.88 3.39
CA ARG A 365 -4.04 -14.44 2.34
C ARG A 365 -3.30 -13.16 2.75
N LEU A 366 -4.00 -12.15 3.21
CA LEU A 366 -3.38 -10.89 3.66
C LEU A 366 -2.42 -11.11 4.83
N ASP A 367 -2.83 -11.84 5.86
CA ASP A 367 -1.98 -12.13 7.02
C ASP A 367 -0.68 -12.84 6.62
N ARG A 368 -0.74 -13.73 5.61
CA ARG A 368 0.45 -14.39 5.05
C ARG A 368 1.41 -13.39 4.43
N GLY A 369 0.95 -12.54 3.53
CA GLY A 369 1.79 -11.56 2.86
C GLY A 369 2.34 -10.51 3.82
N LEU A 370 1.50 -9.99 4.71
CA LEU A 370 1.92 -9.10 5.80
C LEU A 370 3.00 -9.74 6.68
N GLY A 371 2.84 -11.04 7.00
CA GLY A 371 3.84 -11.79 7.78
C GLY A 371 5.18 -11.91 7.09
N GLU A 372 5.23 -12.05 5.76
CA GLU A 372 6.48 -12.04 5.01
C GLU A 372 7.16 -10.67 5.10
N PHE A 373 6.47 -9.56 4.80
CA PHE A 373 7.02 -8.22 4.92
C PHE A 373 7.47 -7.90 6.35
N THR A 374 6.63 -8.17 7.34
CA THR A 374 6.93 -7.90 8.76
C THR A 374 8.20 -8.61 9.21
N TRP A 375 8.40 -9.87 8.78
CA TRP A 375 9.60 -10.63 9.14
C TRP A 375 10.89 -9.94 8.67
N PHE A 376 10.91 -9.39 7.45
CA PHE A 376 12.05 -8.65 6.90
C PHE A 376 12.19 -7.27 7.55
N ILE A 377 11.08 -6.56 7.74
CA ILE A 377 11.04 -5.23 8.37
C ILE A 377 11.67 -5.26 9.77
N GLU A 378 11.22 -6.20 10.62
CA GLU A 378 11.71 -6.35 11.98
C GLU A 378 13.21 -6.62 12.07
N ARG A 379 13.78 -7.19 11.02
CA ARG A 379 15.17 -7.63 10.98
C ARG A 379 16.08 -6.74 10.14
N PHE A 380 15.54 -5.78 9.43
CA PHE A 380 16.29 -4.96 8.48
C PHE A 380 17.52 -4.30 9.10
N ASN A 381 17.40 -3.73 10.30
CA ASN A 381 18.48 -3.05 11.00
C ASN A 381 19.38 -3.98 11.84
N THR A 382 19.15 -5.30 11.81
CA THR A 382 20.01 -6.23 12.54
C THR A 382 21.38 -6.41 11.85
N PRO A 383 22.47 -6.66 12.61
CA PRO A 383 23.77 -6.93 12.02
C PRO A 383 23.76 -8.11 11.03
N VAL A 384 22.94 -9.13 11.29
CA VAL A 384 22.78 -10.30 10.42
C VAL A 384 22.19 -9.91 9.07
N MET A 385 21.10 -9.12 9.07
CA MET A 385 20.47 -8.69 7.82
C MET A 385 21.38 -7.74 7.05
N ARG A 386 22.14 -6.87 7.75
CA ARG A 386 23.17 -6.02 7.15
C ARG A 386 24.20 -6.87 6.40
N GLU A 387 24.79 -7.89 7.03
CA GLU A 387 25.77 -8.80 6.40
C GLU A 387 25.17 -9.49 5.14
N LEU A 388 23.91 -9.95 5.22
CA LEU A 388 23.27 -10.66 4.11
C LEU A 388 22.94 -9.74 2.93
N PHE A 389 22.52 -8.49 3.19
CA PHE A 389 22.23 -7.51 2.13
C PHE A 389 23.50 -6.91 1.52
N GLN A 390 24.58 -6.78 2.28
CA GLN A 390 25.87 -6.32 1.76
C GLN A 390 26.60 -7.36 0.93
N ASN A 391 26.37 -8.65 1.20
CA ASN A 391 26.99 -9.77 0.49
C ASN A 391 25.92 -10.73 -0.08
N PRO A 392 25.08 -10.27 -1.02
CA PRO A 392 24.03 -11.09 -1.58
C PRO A 392 24.64 -12.30 -2.31
N ARG A 393 24.12 -13.48 -2.04
CA ARG A 393 24.51 -14.72 -2.70
C ARG A 393 23.29 -15.41 -3.26
N ASN A 394 23.31 -15.67 -4.56
CA ASN A 394 22.19 -16.33 -5.24
C ASN A 394 22.21 -17.88 -5.14
N THR A 395 22.72 -18.41 -4.03
CA THR A 395 22.68 -19.85 -3.77
C THR A 395 21.21 -20.30 -3.68
N TRP A 396 20.83 -21.28 -4.49
CA TRP A 396 19.47 -21.81 -4.62
C TRP A 396 18.41 -20.75 -4.96
N GLN A 397 18.78 -19.72 -5.72
CA GLN A 397 17.89 -18.61 -6.13
C GLN A 397 17.31 -17.81 -4.95
N VAL A 398 18.01 -17.77 -3.83
CA VAL A 398 17.54 -17.06 -2.62
C VAL A 398 17.58 -15.56 -2.84
N GLU A 399 18.61 -15.02 -3.49
CA GLU A 399 18.67 -13.59 -3.85
C GLU A 399 17.48 -13.19 -4.74
N GLN A 400 17.21 -13.99 -5.79
CA GLN A 400 16.07 -13.75 -6.69
C GLN A 400 14.73 -13.77 -5.94
N ALA A 401 14.58 -14.61 -4.91
CA ALA A 401 13.38 -14.63 -4.08
C ALA A 401 13.28 -13.41 -3.15
N VAL A 402 14.40 -12.88 -2.66
CA VAL A 402 14.43 -11.61 -1.92
C VAL A 402 14.04 -10.47 -2.85
N ILE A 403 14.55 -10.43 -4.09
CA ILE A 403 14.13 -9.45 -5.09
C ILE A 403 12.62 -9.57 -5.37
N ALA A 404 12.09 -10.77 -5.52
CA ALA A 404 10.65 -10.98 -5.71
C ALA A 404 9.83 -10.47 -4.51
N MET A 405 10.33 -10.64 -3.27
CA MET A 405 9.71 -10.06 -2.08
C MET A 405 9.74 -8.53 -2.13
N LEU A 406 10.87 -7.92 -2.51
CA LEU A 406 10.99 -6.47 -2.69
C LEU A 406 10.11 -5.96 -3.85
N ALA A 407 9.79 -6.81 -4.83
CA ALA A 407 8.84 -6.52 -5.90
C ALA A 407 7.37 -6.64 -5.48
N GLY A 408 7.07 -7.20 -4.29
CA GLY A 408 5.71 -7.42 -3.79
C GLY A 408 5.16 -8.83 -3.98
N ASP A 409 5.89 -9.73 -4.64
CA ASP A 409 5.40 -11.08 -5.02
C ASP A 409 5.54 -12.10 -3.88
N VAL A 410 4.76 -11.90 -2.81
CA VAL A 410 4.81 -12.71 -1.58
C VAL A 410 3.51 -13.45 -1.24
N PHE A 411 2.43 -13.25 -2.01
CA PHE A 411 1.13 -13.78 -1.62
C PHE A 411 0.86 -15.19 -2.15
N ASP A 412 1.03 -15.39 -3.46
CA ASP A 412 0.60 -16.60 -4.14
C ASP A 412 1.75 -17.35 -4.82
N ASN A 413 2.97 -16.79 -4.83
CA ASN A 413 4.15 -17.39 -5.46
C ASN A 413 4.82 -18.43 -4.56
N ARG A 414 4.37 -19.68 -4.66
CA ARG A 414 4.92 -20.79 -3.86
C ARG A 414 6.44 -21.00 -4.04
N PRO A 415 7.03 -20.90 -5.24
CA PRO A 415 8.48 -20.92 -5.44
C PRO A 415 9.22 -19.85 -4.62
N VAL A 416 8.75 -18.61 -4.62
CA VAL A 416 9.32 -17.51 -3.82
C VAL A 416 9.23 -17.85 -2.33
N LEU A 417 8.05 -18.19 -1.83
CA LEU A 417 7.83 -18.49 -0.42
C LEU A 417 8.72 -19.66 0.09
N LYS A 418 8.97 -20.67 -0.73
CA LYS A 418 9.88 -21.76 -0.37
C LYS A 418 11.31 -21.25 -0.19
N ARG A 419 11.81 -20.39 -1.07
CA ARG A 419 13.17 -19.85 -1.01
C ARG A 419 13.33 -18.81 0.11
N LEU A 420 12.29 -18.04 0.41
CA LEU A 420 12.30 -17.17 1.58
C LEU A 420 12.40 -17.95 2.89
N ARG A 421 11.86 -19.18 2.97
CA ARG A 421 12.11 -20.07 4.12
C ARG A 421 13.58 -20.50 4.20
N VAL A 422 14.21 -20.79 3.06
CA VAL A 422 15.66 -21.06 3.00
C VAL A 422 16.45 -19.83 3.44
N PHE A 423 16.07 -18.63 3.00
CA PHE A 423 16.67 -17.38 3.46
C PHE A 423 16.60 -17.24 4.99
N ARG A 424 15.44 -17.55 5.60
CA ARG A 424 15.28 -17.54 7.06
C ARG A 424 16.21 -18.51 7.76
N LEU A 425 16.46 -19.68 7.18
CA LEU A 425 17.44 -20.64 7.70
C LEU A 425 18.87 -20.07 7.61
N ILE A 426 19.23 -19.49 6.46
CA ILE A 426 20.54 -18.81 6.27
C ILE A 426 20.70 -17.70 7.30
N TYR A 427 19.66 -16.89 7.53
CA TYR A 427 19.64 -15.85 8.56
C TYR A 427 19.92 -16.43 9.94
N ALA A 428 19.27 -17.52 10.33
CA ALA A 428 19.46 -18.16 11.64
C ALA A 428 20.90 -18.70 11.80
N ILE A 429 21.44 -19.35 10.77
CA ILE A 429 22.84 -19.84 10.77
C ILE A 429 23.83 -18.68 10.88
N THR A 430 23.62 -17.60 10.12
CA THR A 430 24.47 -16.41 10.18
C THR A 430 24.40 -15.74 11.56
N ALA A 431 23.21 -15.68 12.16
CA ALA A 431 23.03 -15.16 13.51
C ALA A 431 23.80 -15.97 14.55
N LEU A 432 23.77 -17.29 14.46
CA LEU A 432 24.54 -18.17 15.32
C LEU A 432 26.06 -17.97 15.13
N ARG A 433 26.51 -17.90 13.88
CA ARG A 433 27.92 -17.65 13.52
C ARG A 433 28.44 -16.32 14.08
N LEU A 434 27.66 -15.23 13.97
CA LEU A 434 28.03 -13.93 14.52
C LEU A 434 28.08 -13.92 16.05
N ARG A 435 27.16 -14.63 16.72
CA ARG A 435 27.20 -14.79 18.19
C ARG A 435 28.45 -15.53 18.65
N LEU A 436 28.89 -16.57 17.95
CA LEU A 436 30.07 -17.38 18.29
C LEU A 436 31.38 -16.62 18.01
N ARG A 437 31.40 -15.67 17.08
CA ARG A 437 32.59 -14.85 16.77
C ARG A 437 32.90 -13.75 17.80
N GLY A 438 31.95 -13.43 18.69
CA GLY A 438 32.07 -12.33 19.64
C GLY A 438 32.08 -10.93 18.97
N PRO A 439 32.01 -9.85 19.74
CA PRO A 439 32.07 -8.51 19.19
C PRO A 439 33.43 -8.28 18.52
N ARG A 440 33.45 -7.93 17.23
CA ARG A 440 34.66 -7.40 16.58
C ARG A 440 35.14 -6.16 17.38
N LYS A 441 36.35 -6.20 17.90
CA LYS A 441 37.00 -4.97 18.42
C LYS A 441 36.99 -3.93 17.31
N ALA A 442 36.43 -2.76 17.59
CA ALA A 442 36.54 -1.60 16.72
C ALA A 442 38.00 -1.38 16.35
N PRO A 443 38.33 -1.04 15.09
CA PRO A 443 39.71 -0.64 14.77
C PRO A 443 40.09 0.54 15.67
N SER A 444 41.15 0.38 16.43
CA SER A 444 41.73 1.46 17.22
C SER A 444 42.15 2.54 16.24
N THR A 445 41.47 3.68 16.24
CA THR A 445 42.00 4.92 15.68
C THR A 445 43.25 5.24 16.45
N ARG A 446 44.41 4.82 15.93
CA ARG A 446 45.68 5.42 16.36
C ARG A 446 45.58 6.89 15.94
N ALA A 447 45.44 7.74 16.94
CA ALA A 447 45.79 9.14 16.81
C ALA A 447 47.26 9.18 16.43
N GLU A 448 47.56 9.59 15.21
CA GLU A 448 48.86 10.12 14.89
C GLU A 448 48.95 11.51 15.49
N ALA A 449 49.62 11.55 16.65
CA ALA A 449 50.20 12.77 17.16
C ALA A 449 51.60 12.89 16.50
N ALA A 450 51.75 13.87 15.63
CA ALA A 450 52.96 14.58 15.31
C ALA A 450 52.60 15.87 14.55
#